data_a0b606b72989b89ee68736dd0e5eaba6
#
_entry.id   a0b606b72989b89ee68736dd0e5eaba6
#
_cell.length_a   1.000
_cell.length_b   1.000
_cell.length_c   1.000
_cell.angle_alpha   90.00
_cell.angle_beta   90.00
_cell.angle_gamma   90.00
#
_symmetry.space_group_name_H-M   'P 1'
#
loop_
_entity.id
_entity.type
_entity.pdbx_description
1 polymer ?
#
loop_
_entity_poly.entity_id
_entity_poly.type
_entity_poly.pdbx_seq_one_letter_code
_entity_poly.pdbx_strand_id
1 'polypeptide(L)'
;MLRCASRQPAKNAKLIVEQGLSRLGYTPTTPVLDAFGVKVSGEMSVIPARELPAPKVTYGKSSLQVKGGSWNLREIKFHRGAKAPNWVVLVVNDGVPDLSFKDKTDPKLIGLLDTFVKKCNSIGMDLAPKPSSILATGDLSKIEDQKRRPAAIASISGTMTRIPNMKNVSFVLVLLQTQEDFLYPAIKHLCAVKFGVHSQCLALRKALEEDGREQYLANFALKLNIKLGGINHLLEKSATTWLSGKSTIQVGIDVTHPSPKSVKGTPSIVGVVASVDSDFVQFPASLRLQKSKREVRDVVDRSYLLDSHSCFRLLETPSSEI
;
A
#
# COMPACT_ATOMS: atom_id res chain seq x y z
N MET A 1 25.08 -6.10 -6.19
CA MET A 1 24.64 -6.99 -5.10
C MET A 1 23.32 -7.69 -5.39
N LEU A 2 22.21 -7.01 -5.70
CA LEU A 2 20.89 -7.62 -5.98
C LEU A 2 20.91 -8.69 -7.09
N ARG A 3 21.61 -8.46 -8.21
CA ARG A 3 21.73 -9.45 -9.30
C ARG A 3 22.40 -10.77 -8.89
N CYS A 4 23.25 -10.74 -7.86
CA CYS A 4 23.88 -11.95 -7.33
C CYS A 4 22.98 -12.69 -6.35
N ALA A 5 22.11 -11.98 -5.61
CA ALA A 5 21.18 -12.55 -4.65
C ALA A 5 19.88 -13.07 -5.32
N SER A 6 19.45 -12.46 -6.44
CA SER A 6 18.20 -12.80 -7.15
C SER A 6 18.39 -13.89 -8.21
N ARG A 7 19.11 -14.95 -7.90
CA ARG A 7 19.28 -16.10 -8.81
C ARG A 7 18.10 -17.06 -8.68
N GLN A 8 17.88 -17.85 -9.73
CA GLN A 8 16.92 -18.95 -9.65
C GLN A 8 17.28 -19.92 -8.51
N PRO A 9 16.31 -20.44 -7.77
CA PRO A 9 16.55 -21.31 -6.60
C PRO A 9 17.50 -22.47 -6.89
N ALA A 10 17.33 -23.16 -8.01
CA ALA A 10 18.22 -24.26 -8.42
C ALA A 10 19.69 -23.83 -8.61
N LYS A 11 19.93 -22.62 -9.16
CA LYS A 11 21.30 -22.09 -9.30
C LYS A 11 21.91 -21.71 -7.96
N ASN A 12 21.09 -21.19 -7.03
CA ASN A 12 21.55 -20.91 -5.66
C ASN A 12 21.87 -22.20 -4.92
N ALA A 13 21.01 -23.21 -4.97
CA ALA A 13 21.24 -24.51 -4.35
C ALA A 13 22.57 -25.13 -4.84
N LYS A 14 22.81 -25.13 -6.17
CA LYS A 14 24.05 -25.63 -6.74
C LYS A 14 25.28 -24.87 -6.23
N LEU A 15 25.23 -23.55 -6.19
CA LEU A 15 26.33 -22.73 -5.66
C LEU A 15 26.60 -22.96 -4.17
N ILE A 16 25.56 -23.14 -3.37
CA ILE A 16 25.68 -23.43 -1.93
C ILE A 16 26.40 -24.76 -1.76
N VAL A 17 25.94 -25.81 -2.44
CA VAL A 17 26.50 -27.17 -2.30
C VAL A 17 27.92 -27.26 -2.87
N GLU A 18 28.15 -26.78 -4.10
CA GLU A 18 29.42 -26.96 -4.80
C GLU A 18 30.54 -26.02 -4.32
N GLN A 19 30.19 -24.83 -3.84
CA GLN A 19 31.18 -23.82 -3.50
C GLN A 19 30.98 -23.19 -2.10
N GLY A 20 29.74 -22.98 -1.68
CA GLY A 20 29.40 -22.25 -0.46
C GLY A 20 29.86 -22.98 0.78
N LEU A 21 29.56 -24.27 0.88
CA LEU A 21 29.89 -25.07 2.05
C LEU A 21 31.41 -25.08 2.31
N SER A 22 32.21 -25.35 1.28
CA SER A 22 33.66 -25.37 1.43
C SER A 22 34.25 -24.00 1.74
N ARG A 23 33.74 -22.91 1.08
CA ARG A 23 34.20 -21.54 1.34
C ARG A 23 33.86 -21.03 2.73
N LEU A 24 32.79 -21.53 3.34
CA LEU A 24 32.38 -21.21 4.71
C LEU A 24 33.01 -22.13 5.75
N GLY A 25 33.86 -23.08 5.34
CA GLY A 25 34.49 -24.03 6.24
C GLY A 25 33.54 -25.14 6.72
N TYR A 26 32.39 -25.36 6.08
CA TYR A 26 31.48 -26.44 6.39
C TYR A 26 31.85 -27.72 5.63
N THR A 27 33.05 -28.19 5.85
CA THR A 27 33.49 -29.46 5.28
C THR A 27 33.30 -30.60 6.27
N PRO A 28 33.15 -31.86 5.85
CA PRO A 28 32.96 -33.01 6.75
C PRO A 28 34.03 -33.18 7.83
N THR A 29 35.18 -32.55 7.64
CA THR A 29 36.36 -32.65 8.55
C THR A 29 36.67 -31.32 9.27
N THR A 30 35.69 -30.46 9.48
CA THR A 30 35.90 -29.18 10.19
C THR A 30 35.97 -29.43 11.70
N PRO A 31 37.13 -29.23 12.36
CA PRO A 31 37.29 -29.51 13.80
C PRO A 31 36.31 -28.76 14.70
N VAL A 32 35.94 -27.53 14.29
CA VAL A 32 34.99 -26.70 15.05
C VAL A 32 33.61 -27.31 15.06
N LEU A 33 33.13 -27.80 13.92
CA LEU A 33 31.81 -28.45 13.84
C LEU A 33 31.79 -29.76 14.64
N ASP A 34 32.87 -30.55 14.56
CA ASP A 34 33.00 -31.79 15.32
C ASP A 34 33.02 -31.53 16.82
N ALA A 35 33.71 -30.46 17.29
CA ALA A 35 33.73 -30.10 18.69
C ALA A 35 32.35 -29.72 19.26
N PHE A 36 31.45 -29.18 18.40
CA PHE A 36 30.08 -28.87 18.76
C PHE A 36 29.09 -29.99 18.41
N GLY A 37 29.53 -31.11 17.89
CA GLY A 37 28.68 -32.23 17.49
C GLY A 37 27.73 -31.90 16.30
N VAL A 38 28.09 -30.90 15.50
CA VAL A 38 27.27 -30.41 14.37
C VAL A 38 27.75 -31.09 13.08
N LYS A 39 26.82 -31.71 12.36
CA LYS A 39 27.07 -32.24 11.01
C LYS A 39 26.28 -31.44 9.98
N VAL A 40 26.97 -30.97 8.94
CA VAL A 40 26.36 -30.28 7.81
C VAL A 40 26.34 -31.22 6.61
N SER A 41 25.15 -31.49 6.07
CA SER A 41 25.00 -32.30 4.86
C SER A 41 25.62 -31.61 3.66
N GLY A 42 26.29 -32.40 2.80
CA GLY A 42 26.74 -31.92 1.48
C GLY A 42 25.64 -31.79 0.44
N GLU A 43 24.42 -32.10 0.78
CA GLU A 43 23.25 -32.06 -0.10
C GLU A 43 22.16 -31.15 0.46
N MET A 44 21.36 -30.57 -0.42
CA MET A 44 20.16 -29.81 -0.01
C MET A 44 19.11 -30.76 0.55
N SER A 45 18.46 -30.38 1.65
CA SER A 45 17.37 -31.16 2.21
C SER A 45 16.19 -31.22 1.24
N VAL A 46 15.67 -32.43 1.04
CA VAL A 46 14.42 -32.68 0.31
C VAL A 46 13.32 -32.92 1.32
N ILE A 47 12.35 -32.04 1.33
CA ILE A 47 11.19 -32.16 2.24
C ILE A 47 9.91 -32.42 1.45
N PRO A 48 8.98 -33.25 1.96
CA PRO A 48 7.66 -33.38 1.36
C PRO A 48 6.94 -32.03 1.33
N ALA A 49 6.33 -31.71 0.19
CA ALA A 49 5.54 -30.50 0.03
C ALA A 49 4.22 -30.83 -0.68
N ARG A 50 3.20 -30.02 -0.43
CA ARG A 50 1.92 -30.10 -1.11
C ARG A 50 1.63 -28.79 -1.80
N GLU A 51 1.38 -28.82 -3.09
CA GLU A 51 0.85 -27.69 -3.83
C GLU A 51 -0.66 -27.60 -3.60
N LEU A 52 -1.12 -26.46 -3.09
CA LEU A 52 -2.54 -26.22 -2.88
C LEU A 52 -3.18 -25.81 -4.22
N PRO A 53 -4.42 -26.26 -4.49
CA PRO A 53 -5.14 -25.83 -5.68
C PRO A 53 -5.38 -24.32 -5.65
N ALA A 54 -5.25 -23.68 -6.80
CA ALA A 54 -5.52 -22.24 -6.92
C ALA A 54 -7.00 -21.95 -6.59
N PRO A 55 -7.30 -20.98 -5.72
CA PRO A 55 -8.67 -20.62 -5.40
C PRO A 55 -9.35 -19.96 -6.61
N LYS A 56 -10.66 -20.11 -6.72
CA LYS A 56 -11.46 -19.30 -7.65
C LYS A 56 -11.71 -17.95 -7.04
N VAL A 57 -11.53 -16.92 -7.86
CA VAL A 57 -11.74 -15.52 -7.48
C VAL A 57 -13.04 -15.04 -8.14
N THR A 58 -13.97 -14.55 -7.32
CA THR A 58 -15.30 -14.11 -7.77
C THR A 58 -15.39 -12.60 -7.78
N TYR A 59 -15.62 -12.02 -8.94
CA TYR A 59 -15.90 -10.61 -9.17
C TYR A 59 -17.36 -10.45 -9.56
N GLY A 60 -18.10 -9.53 -8.93
CA GLY A 60 -19.48 -9.27 -9.29
C GLY A 60 -20.27 -10.55 -9.60
N LYS A 61 -20.56 -10.76 -10.88
CA LYS A 61 -21.24 -11.96 -11.41
C LYS A 61 -20.30 -12.98 -12.09
N SER A 62 -18.99 -12.70 -12.15
CA SER A 62 -18.02 -13.50 -12.89
C SER A 62 -17.06 -14.22 -11.94
N SER A 63 -16.77 -15.49 -12.20
CA SER A 63 -15.75 -16.25 -11.50
C SER A 63 -14.54 -16.46 -12.41
N LEU A 64 -13.35 -16.23 -11.89
CA LEU A 64 -12.10 -16.32 -12.63
C LEU A 64 -11.21 -17.44 -12.10
N GLN A 65 -10.54 -18.09 -13.04
CA GLN A 65 -9.48 -19.04 -12.74
C GLN A 65 -8.16 -18.31 -12.54
N VAL A 66 -7.51 -18.58 -11.43
CA VAL A 66 -6.16 -18.10 -11.14
C VAL A 66 -5.15 -19.04 -11.81
N LYS A 67 -4.22 -18.50 -12.58
CA LYS A 67 -3.11 -19.26 -13.19
C LYS A 67 -1.78 -18.66 -12.79
N GLY A 68 -0.91 -19.46 -12.17
CA GLY A 68 0.40 -18.99 -11.70
C GLY A 68 0.32 -17.79 -10.75
N GLY A 69 -0.69 -17.73 -9.87
CA GLY A 69 -0.91 -16.62 -8.95
C GLY A 69 -1.41 -15.32 -9.59
N SER A 70 -1.83 -15.36 -10.86
CA SER A 70 -2.28 -14.17 -11.61
C SER A 70 -3.62 -14.37 -12.29
N TRP A 71 -4.36 -13.28 -12.50
CA TRP A 71 -5.59 -13.25 -13.28
C TRP A 71 -5.77 -11.89 -13.96
N ASN A 72 -6.64 -11.83 -14.98
CA ASN A 72 -6.87 -10.63 -15.76
C ASN A 72 -8.14 -9.89 -15.29
N LEU A 73 -8.09 -8.56 -15.30
CA LEU A 73 -9.18 -7.67 -14.91
C LEU A 73 -9.97 -7.12 -16.12
N ARG A 74 -9.82 -7.69 -17.30
CA ARG A 74 -10.56 -7.24 -18.49
C ARG A 74 -12.05 -7.57 -18.32
N GLU A 75 -12.92 -6.60 -18.63
CA GLU A 75 -14.39 -6.76 -18.62
C GLU A 75 -15.00 -7.23 -17.28
N ILE A 76 -14.29 -6.98 -16.18
CA ILE A 76 -14.69 -7.41 -14.86
C ILE A 76 -15.23 -6.22 -14.06
N LYS A 77 -16.30 -6.45 -13.32
CA LYS A 77 -16.82 -5.49 -12.33
C LYS A 77 -16.51 -5.95 -10.93
N PHE A 78 -16.17 -5.02 -10.07
CA PHE A 78 -15.95 -5.29 -8.65
C PHE A 78 -17.17 -5.99 -8.02
N HIS A 79 -16.92 -6.79 -7.01
CA HIS A 79 -17.98 -7.43 -6.23
C HIS A 79 -18.92 -6.38 -5.63
N ARG A 80 -18.34 -5.32 -5.03
CA ARG A 80 -19.04 -4.15 -4.56
C ARG A 80 -18.21 -2.90 -4.85
N GLY A 81 -18.69 -2.09 -5.79
CA GLY A 81 -18.06 -0.81 -6.11
C GLY A 81 -18.35 0.24 -5.04
N ALA A 82 -17.34 1.00 -4.69
CA ALA A 82 -17.47 2.14 -3.80
C ALA A 82 -18.12 3.33 -4.50
N LYS A 83 -18.77 4.19 -3.72
CA LYS A 83 -19.37 5.44 -4.20
C LYS A 83 -18.49 6.62 -3.82
N ALA A 84 -18.28 7.54 -4.74
CA ALA A 84 -17.53 8.77 -4.53
C ALA A 84 -18.25 9.96 -5.19
N PRO A 85 -19.35 10.44 -4.59
CA PRO A 85 -20.15 11.52 -5.14
C PRO A 85 -19.44 12.89 -5.10
N ASN A 86 -18.43 13.04 -4.24
CA ASN A 86 -17.70 14.28 -4.07
C ASN A 86 -16.20 14.00 -3.92
N TRP A 87 -15.44 14.27 -4.95
CA TRP A 87 -13.99 14.07 -4.95
C TRP A 87 -13.27 15.31 -5.51
N VAL A 88 -12.02 15.46 -5.14
CA VAL A 88 -11.20 16.64 -5.43
C VAL A 88 -9.90 16.21 -6.08
N VAL A 89 -9.35 17.06 -6.95
CA VAL A 89 -8.03 16.89 -7.56
C VAL A 89 -7.05 17.89 -6.95
N LEU A 90 -5.89 17.37 -6.55
CA LEU A 90 -4.73 18.15 -6.15
C LEU A 90 -3.59 17.88 -7.13
N VAL A 91 -3.24 18.88 -7.94
CA VAL A 91 -2.06 18.84 -8.81
C VAL A 91 -0.85 19.33 -8.02
N VAL A 92 0.17 18.51 -7.91
CA VAL A 92 1.42 18.84 -7.23
C VAL A 92 2.47 19.13 -8.30
N ASN A 93 2.94 20.38 -8.35
CA ASN A 93 3.95 20.84 -9.30
C ASN A 93 5.34 20.65 -8.69
N ASP A 94 5.89 19.45 -8.82
CA ASP A 94 7.16 19.04 -8.18
C ASP A 94 8.38 19.05 -9.13
N GLY A 95 8.30 19.84 -10.21
CA GLY A 95 9.47 20.26 -10.95
C GLY A 95 9.73 19.57 -12.29
N VAL A 96 8.72 18.94 -12.90
CA VAL A 96 8.81 18.36 -14.25
C VAL A 96 7.93 19.15 -15.23
N PRO A 97 8.49 20.12 -15.98
CA PRO A 97 7.71 21.00 -16.85
C PRO A 97 6.84 20.26 -17.88
N ASP A 98 7.36 19.20 -18.49
CA ASP A 98 6.64 18.42 -19.51
C ASP A 98 5.40 17.68 -18.97
N LEU A 99 5.32 17.51 -17.65
CA LEU A 99 4.19 16.90 -16.94
C LEU A 99 3.33 17.94 -16.22
N SER A 100 3.57 19.24 -16.42
CA SER A 100 2.75 20.32 -15.87
C SER A 100 1.53 20.58 -16.76
N PHE A 101 0.48 21.10 -16.12
CA PHE A 101 -0.74 21.53 -16.80
C PHE A 101 -0.77 23.05 -16.78
N LYS A 102 -1.27 23.64 -17.87
CA LYS A 102 -1.39 25.09 -18.02
C LYS A 102 -2.28 25.69 -16.92
N ASP A 103 -3.42 25.10 -16.73
CA ASP A 103 -4.39 25.43 -15.69
C ASP A 103 -5.40 24.28 -15.49
N LYS A 104 -6.46 24.52 -14.69
CA LYS A 104 -7.52 23.54 -14.43
C LYS A 104 -8.38 23.17 -15.66
N THR A 105 -8.26 23.93 -16.75
CA THR A 105 -9.00 23.70 -18.01
C THR A 105 -8.13 23.05 -19.08
N ASP A 106 -6.88 22.73 -18.76
CA ASP A 106 -5.95 22.09 -19.69
C ASP A 106 -6.55 20.82 -20.29
N PRO A 107 -6.64 20.70 -21.63
CA PRO A 107 -7.23 19.53 -22.28
C PRO A 107 -6.58 18.19 -21.89
N LYS A 108 -5.26 18.18 -21.63
CA LYS A 108 -4.55 16.97 -21.17
C LYS A 108 -5.03 16.54 -19.78
N LEU A 109 -5.22 17.50 -18.86
CA LEU A 109 -5.74 17.24 -17.53
C LEU A 109 -7.17 16.71 -17.60
N ILE A 110 -8.05 17.40 -18.32
CA ILE A 110 -9.45 17.02 -18.46
C ILE A 110 -9.57 15.62 -19.11
N GLY A 111 -8.83 15.36 -20.19
CA GLY A 111 -8.79 14.05 -20.83
C GLY A 111 -8.31 12.91 -19.92
N LEU A 112 -7.31 13.18 -19.07
CA LEU A 112 -6.85 12.22 -18.05
C LEU A 112 -7.95 11.94 -17.02
N LEU A 113 -8.62 12.98 -16.50
CA LEU A 113 -9.68 12.83 -15.50
C LEU A 113 -10.89 12.09 -16.08
N ASP A 114 -11.29 12.39 -17.31
CA ASP A 114 -12.38 11.68 -18.00
C ASP A 114 -12.03 10.19 -18.19
N THR A 115 -10.81 9.89 -18.61
CA THR A 115 -10.33 8.51 -18.77
C THR A 115 -10.33 7.77 -17.43
N PHE A 116 -9.87 8.43 -16.37
CA PHE A 116 -9.86 7.89 -15.01
C PHE A 116 -11.28 7.57 -14.53
N VAL A 117 -12.22 8.51 -14.63
CA VAL A 117 -13.62 8.32 -14.22
C VAL A 117 -14.28 7.20 -15.04
N LYS A 118 -14.12 7.22 -16.36
CA LYS A 118 -14.64 6.16 -17.24
C LYS A 118 -14.13 4.79 -16.82
N LYS A 119 -12.81 4.69 -16.50
CA LYS A 119 -12.23 3.43 -16.05
C LYS A 119 -12.82 2.96 -14.73
N CYS A 120 -12.87 3.83 -13.71
CA CYS A 120 -13.44 3.49 -12.41
C CYS A 120 -14.90 3.03 -12.52
N ASN A 121 -15.72 3.76 -13.28
CA ASN A 121 -17.14 3.44 -13.45
C ASN A 121 -17.35 2.17 -14.28
N SER A 122 -16.50 1.91 -15.30
CA SER A 122 -16.59 0.69 -16.11
C SER A 122 -16.36 -0.59 -15.30
N ILE A 123 -15.54 -0.53 -14.26
CA ILE A 123 -15.24 -1.66 -13.38
C ILE A 123 -16.13 -1.71 -12.13
N GLY A 124 -17.18 -0.90 -12.09
CA GLY A 124 -18.27 -1.00 -11.12
C GLY A 124 -18.20 -0.04 -9.92
N MET A 125 -17.29 0.94 -9.90
CA MET A 125 -17.38 2.06 -8.97
C MET A 125 -18.45 3.06 -9.41
N ASP A 126 -18.82 3.97 -8.52
CA ASP A 126 -19.78 5.06 -8.79
C ASP A 126 -19.11 6.40 -8.41
N LEU A 127 -18.30 6.91 -9.35
CA LEU A 127 -17.63 8.20 -9.22
C LEU A 127 -18.45 9.28 -9.91
N ALA A 128 -18.58 10.44 -9.24
CA ALA A 128 -19.10 11.64 -9.90
C ALA A 128 -18.32 11.94 -11.19
N PRO A 129 -19.00 12.33 -12.29
CA PRO A 129 -18.36 12.51 -13.60
C PRO A 129 -17.29 13.61 -13.62
N LYS A 130 -17.35 14.53 -12.69
CA LYS A 130 -16.34 15.60 -12.53
C LYS A 130 -15.95 15.78 -11.06
N PRO A 131 -14.71 16.18 -10.78
CA PRO A 131 -14.32 16.57 -9.43
C PRO A 131 -15.05 17.85 -9.02
N SER A 132 -15.37 17.97 -7.74
CA SER A 132 -15.97 19.20 -7.19
C SER A 132 -14.98 20.37 -7.18
N SER A 133 -13.69 20.09 -7.18
CA SER A 133 -12.62 21.12 -7.25
C SER A 133 -11.34 20.54 -7.83
N ILE A 134 -10.62 21.38 -8.57
CA ILE A 134 -9.25 21.12 -9.05
C ILE A 134 -8.37 22.24 -8.51
N LEU A 135 -7.38 21.88 -7.73
CA LEU A 135 -6.43 22.78 -7.10
C LEU A 135 -5.01 22.41 -7.53
N ALA A 136 -4.13 23.38 -7.63
CA ALA A 136 -2.72 23.18 -7.90
C ALA A 136 -1.85 23.85 -6.82
N THR A 137 -0.74 23.22 -6.47
CA THR A 137 0.30 23.87 -5.65
C THR A 137 1.04 24.90 -6.48
N GLY A 138 1.73 25.84 -5.81
CA GLY A 138 2.82 26.57 -6.44
C GLY A 138 3.93 25.63 -6.91
N ASP A 139 4.95 26.19 -7.53
CA ASP A 139 6.14 25.43 -7.93
C ASP A 139 6.88 24.92 -6.70
N LEU A 140 6.99 23.59 -6.60
CA LEU A 140 7.73 22.87 -5.56
C LEU A 140 9.06 22.30 -6.09
N SER A 141 9.54 22.79 -7.23
CA SER A 141 10.85 22.38 -7.77
C SER A 141 11.96 22.60 -6.74
N LYS A 142 13.05 21.78 -6.85
CA LYS A 142 14.21 21.82 -5.91
C LYS A 142 13.91 21.35 -4.47
N ILE A 143 12.93 20.46 -4.30
CA ILE A 143 12.63 19.84 -3.00
C ILE A 143 13.76 18.91 -2.50
N GLU A 144 14.71 18.58 -3.35
CA GLU A 144 15.97 17.89 -3.01
C GLU A 144 16.75 18.68 -1.94
N ASP A 145 16.67 20.01 -1.95
CA ASP A 145 17.17 20.84 -0.86
C ASP A 145 16.30 20.66 0.38
N GLN A 146 16.86 20.00 1.38
CA GLN A 146 16.19 19.73 2.65
C GLN A 146 15.62 20.99 3.33
N LYS A 147 16.25 22.17 3.12
CA LYS A 147 15.76 23.45 3.67
C LYS A 147 14.44 23.89 3.06
N ARG A 148 14.10 23.41 1.87
CA ARG A 148 12.83 23.76 1.17
C ARG A 148 11.67 22.85 1.51
N ARG A 149 11.93 21.69 2.11
CA ARG A 149 10.92 20.68 2.46
C ARG A 149 9.78 21.22 3.34
N PRO A 150 10.04 21.98 4.43
CA PRO A 150 8.97 22.55 5.23
C PRO A 150 8.07 23.51 4.46
N ALA A 151 8.65 24.34 3.58
CA ALA A 151 7.89 25.26 2.74
C ALA A 151 7.01 24.52 1.71
N ALA A 152 7.50 23.42 1.15
CA ALA A 152 6.73 22.59 0.24
C ALA A 152 5.53 21.92 0.95
N ILE A 153 5.72 21.39 2.16
CA ILE A 153 4.64 20.84 2.96
C ILE A 153 3.61 21.92 3.31
N ALA A 154 4.07 23.12 3.70
CA ALA A 154 3.22 24.24 4.00
C ALA A 154 2.40 24.67 2.77
N SER A 155 3.00 24.70 1.57
CA SER A 155 2.32 25.01 0.31
C SER A 155 1.23 23.98 0.00
N ILE A 156 1.52 22.70 0.11
CA ILE A 156 0.53 21.62 -0.10
C ILE A 156 -0.61 21.76 0.93
N SER A 157 -0.26 21.91 2.21
CA SER A 157 -1.24 22.10 3.28
C SER A 157 -2.12 23.32 3.05
N GLY A 158 -1.53 24.47 2.71
CA GLY A 158 -2.26 25.70 2.40
C GLY A 158 -3.15 25.56 1.17
N THR A 159 -2.74 24.77 0.17
CA THR A 159 -3.58 24.48 -0.99
C THR A 159 -4.78 23.62 -0.57
N MET A 160 -4.58 22.62 0.26
CA MET A 160 -5.64 21.74 0.75
C MET A 160 -6.65 22.48 1.64
N THR A 161 -6.24 23.48 2.43
CA THR A 161 -7.18 24.28 3.24
C THR A 161 -8.20 25.08 2.41
N ARG A 162 -7.92 25.28 1.11
CA ARG A 162 -8.85 25.95 0.18
C ARG A 162 -9.96 25.01 -0.34
N ILE A 163 -9.91 23.72 -0.02
CA ILE A 163 -10.96 22.76 -0.41
C ILE A 163 -12.21 23.02 0.44
N PRO A 164 -13.35 23.39 -0.17
CA PRO A 164 -14.58 23.62 0.58
C PRO A 164 -15.11 22.31 1.16
N ASN A 165 -15.65 22.38 2.38
CA ASN A 165 -16.30 21.23 3.02
C ASN A 165 -15.48 19.94 2.98
N MET A 166 -14.19 20.01 3.34
CA MET A 166 -13.27 18.87 3.32
C MET A 166 -13.86 17.60 3.97
N LYS A 167 -14.66 17.75 5.01
CA LYS A 167 -15.32 16.63 5.71
C LYS A 167 -16.27 15.81 4.80
N ASN A 168 -16.79 16.42 3.74
CA ASN A 168 -17.71 15.77 2.81
C ASN A 168 -16.98 15.24 1.55
N VAL A 169 -15.67 15.40 1.48
CA VAL A 169 -14.86 14.90 0.35
C VAL A 169 -14.64 13.40 0.51
N SER A 170 -15.07 12.63 -0.47
CA SER A 170 -14.89 11.17 -0.49
C SER A 170 -13.41 10.79 -0.56
N PHE A 171 -12.65 11.47 -1.43
CA PHE A 171 -11.20 11.34 -1.52
C PHE A 171 -10.56 12.48 -2.30
N VAL A 172 -9.26 12.65 -2.10
CA VAL A 172 -8.40 13.55 -2.88
C VAL A 172 -7.57 12.72 -3.86
N LEU A 173 -7.76 12.95 -5.16
CA LEU A 173 -6.89 12.45 -6.21
C LEU A 173 -5.68 13.37 -6.30
N VAL A 174 -4.52 12.88 -5.93
CA VAL A 174 -3.27 13.65 -5.98
C VAL A 174 -2.49 13.26 -7.22
N LEU A 175 -2.22 14.23 -8.09
CA LEU A 175 -1.44 14.06 -9.30
C LEU A 175 0.01 14.47 -9.02
N LEU A 176 0.94 13.51 -9.10
CA LEU A 176 2.37 13.70 -8.88
C LEU A 176 3.11 13.64 -10.21
N GLN A 177 3.99 14.59 -10.49
CA GLN A 177 4.86 14.59 -11.67
C GLN A 177 6.00 13.59 -11.48
N THR A 178 6.59 13.54 -10.28
CA THR A 178 7.68 12.63 -9.92
C THR A 178 7.23 11.55 -8.92
N GLN A 179 8.07 10.55 -8.70
CA GLN A 179 7.96 9.59 -7.60
C GLN A 179 8.99 9.95 -6.52
N GLU A 180 8.85 11.15 -5.98
CA GLU A 180 9.76 11.68 -4.97
C GLU A 180 9.40 11.12 -3.59
N ASP A 181 10.39 10.58 -2.89
CA ASP A 181 10.20 9.82 -1.65
C ASP A 181 9.78 10.68 -0.45
N PHE A 182 9.98 12.00 -0.52
CA PHE A 182 9.63 12.92 0.56
C PHE A 182 8.20 13.45 0.47
N LEU A 183 7.74 13.87 -0.73
CA LEU A 183 6.40 14.45 -0.91
C LEU A 183 5.29 13.43 -0.65
N TYR A 184 5.49 12.20 -1.12
CA TYR A 184 4.47 11.17 -0.97
C TYR A 184 4.09 10.90 0.50
N PRO A 185 5.03 10.64 1.43
CA PRO A 185 4.71 10.47 2.86
C PRO A 185 4.09 11.73 3.46
N ALA A 186 4.58 12.93 3.11
CA ALA A 186 4.05 14.19 3.61
C ALA A 186 2.59 14.39 3.21
N ILE A 187 2.25 14.13 1.93
CA ILE A 187 0.88 14.19 1.43
C ILE A 187 -0.01 13.18 2.16
N LYS A 188 0.47 11.95 2.36
CA LYS A 188 -0.26 10.93 3.11
C LYS A 188 -0.53 11.34 4.54
N HIS A 189 0.46 11.91 5.22
CA HIS A 189 0.30 12.43 6.57
C HIS A 189 -0.71 13.58 6.62
N LEU A 190 -0.59 14.56 5.73
CA LEU A 190 -1.54 15.67 5.67
C LEU A 190 -2.97 15.18 5.43
N CYS A 191 -3.19 14.31 4.45
CA CYS A 191 -4.53 13.81 4.14
C CYS A 191 -5.10 12.97 5.29
N ALA A 192 -4.34 12.02 5.83
CA ALA A 192 -4.84 11.09 6.84
C ALA A 192 -4.95 11.73 8.22
N VAL A 193 -3.93 12.51 8.65
CA VAL A 193 -3.83 13.01 10.03
C VAL A 193 -4.43 14.40 10.16
N LYS A 194 -4.03 15.35 9.28
CA LYS A 194 -4.47 16.73 9.42
C LYS A 194 -5.88 16.96 8.90
N PHE A 195 -6.23 16.38 7.76
CA PHE A 195 -7.51 16.63 7.09
C PHE A 195 -8.54 15.50 7.23
N GLY A 196 -8.15 14.32 7.70
CA GLY A 196 -9.04 13.18 7.90
C GLY A 196 -9.72 12.71 6.60
N VAL A 197 -9.02 12.79 5.45
CA VAL A 197 -9.58 12.47 4.13
C VAL A 197 -8.76 11.38 3.45
N HIS A 198 -9.44 10.48 2.75
CA HIS A 198 -8.77 9.49 1.90
C HIS A 198 -8.00 10.16 0.76
N SER A 199 -6.83 9.67 0.46
CA SER A 199 -6.04 10.15 -0.67
C SER A 199 -5.51 9.02 -1.53
N GLN A 200 -5.44 9.28 -2.83
CA GLN A 200 -4.82 8.36 -3.78
C GLN A 200 -3.90 9.13 -4.71
N CYS A 201 -2.60 8.80 -4.67
CA CYS A 201 -1.59 9.47 -5.50
C CYS A 201 -1.45 8.74 -6.83
N LEU A 202 -1.49 9.49 -7.91
CA LEU A 202 -1.35 9.03 -9.29
C LEU A 202 -0.09 9.63 -9.89
N ALA A 203 0.81 8.79 -10.40
CA ALA A 203 2.02 9.21 -11.08
C ALA A 203 1.68 9.62 -12.51
N LEU A 204 1.83 10.91 -12.84
CA LEU A 204 1.44 11.48 -14.14
C LEU A 204 2.17 10.83 -15.29
N ARG A 205 3.48 10.56 -15.16
CA ARG A 205 4.26 9.89 -16.21
C ARG A 205 3.57 8.60 -16.68
N LYS A 206 3.18 7.72 -15.75
CA LYS A 206 2.49 6.46 -16.08
C LYS A 206 1.06 6.63 -16.56
N ALA A 207 0.38 7.68 -16.09
CA ALA A 207 -1.01 7.92 -16.43
C ALA A 207 -1.17 8.59 -17.80
N LEU A 208 -0.13 9.26 -18.30
CA LEU A 208 -0.13 9.94 -19.60
C LEU A 208 0.52 9.09 -20.71
N GLU A 209 1.30 8.07 -20.35
CA GLU A 209 1.82 7.08 -21.32
C GLU A 209 0.65 6.31 -21.94
N GLU A 210 0.66 6.12 -23.27
CA GLU A 210 -0.39 5.37 -23.95
C GLU A 210 -0.32 3.88 -23.66
N ASP A 211 0.90 3.34 -23.68
CA ASP A 211 1.16 1.95 -23.36
C ASP A 211 0.99 1.66 -21.88
N GLY A 212 0.16 0.67 -21.57
CA GLY A 212 -0.07 0.23 -20.19
C GLY A 212 -0.97 1.12 -19.34
N ARG A 213 -1.43 2.29 -19.85
CA ARG A 213 -2.32 3.21 -19.11
C ARG A 213 -3.57 2.52 -18.59
N GLU A 214 -4.23 1.73 -19.42
CA GLU A 214 -5.45 1.01 -19.04
C GLU A 214 -5.23 0.07 -17.86
N GLN A 215 -4.13 -0.68 -17.87
CA GLN A 215 -3.77 -1.57 -16.77
C GLN A 215 -3.36 -0.79 -15.52
N TYR A 216 -2.64 0.32 -15.70
CA TYR A 216 -2.25 1.20 -14.59
C TYR A 216 -3.47 1.78 -13.89
N LEU A 217 -4.44 2.32 -14.64
CA LEU A 217 -5.68 2.87 -14.08
C LEU A 217 -6.57 1.78 -13.47
N ALA A 218 -6.60 0.57 -14.03
CA ALA A 218 -7.30 -0.55 -13.42
C ALA A 218 -6.71 -0.94 -12.06
N ASN A 219 -5.38 -1.06 -11.96
CA ASN A 219 -4.69 -1.33 -10.72
C ASN A 219 -4.84 -0.19 -9.68
N PHE A 220 -4.92 1.05 -10.17
CA PHE A 220 -5.20 2.21 -9.34
C PHE A 220 -6.61 2.13 -8.74
N ALA A 221 -7.61 1.80 -9.56
CA ALA A 221 -9.00 1.68 -9.14
C ALA A 221 -9.21 0.54 -8.12
N LEU A 222 -8.49 -0.60 -8.21
CA LEU A 222 -8.48 -1.65 -7.17
C LEU A 222 -8.17 -1.08 -5.80
N LYS A 223 -7.12 -0.27 -5.71
CA LYS A 223 -6.69 0.34 -4.44
C LYS A 223 -7.68 1.39 -3.95
N LEU A 224 -8.22 2.18 -4.86
CA LEU A 224 -9.19 3.21 -4.53
C LEU A 224 -10.50 2.60 -4.02
N ASN A 225 -11.00 1.57 -4.69
CA ASN A 225 -12.24 0.90 -4.31
C ASN A 225 -12.18 0.38 -2.87
N ILE A 226 -11.12 -0.34 -2.49
CA ILE A 226 -10.95 -0.83 -1.11
C ILE A 226 -10.86 0.31 -0.10
N LYS A 227 -10.11 1.38 -0.40
CA LYS A 227 -10.00 2.55 0.49
C LYS A 227 -11.33 3.23 0.77
N LEU A 228 -12.24 3.19 -0.19
CA LEU A 228 -13.57 3.78 -0.07
C LEU A 228 -14.62 2.78 0.44
N GLY A 229 -14.20 1.62 0.99
CA GLY A 229 -15.07 0.61 1.58
C GLY A 229 -15.72 -0.34 0.59
N GLY A 230 -15.29 -0.33 -0.70
CA GLY A 230 -15.71 -1.32 -1.69
C GLY A 230 -15.06 -2.70 -1.46
N ILE A 231 -15.52 -3.68 -2.23
CA ILE A 231 -14.95 -5.04 -2.26
C ILE A 231 -14.61 -5.36 -3.71
N ASN A 232 -13.34 -5.63 -3.98
CA ASN A 232 -12.91 -5.93 -5.34
C ASN A 232 -13.40 -7.31 -5.77
N HIS A 233 -13.11 -8.33 -4.98
CA HIS A 233 -13.44 -9.73 -5.25
C HIS A 233 -13.60 -10.51 -3.94
N LEU A 234 -14.22 -11.67 -4.04
CA LEU A 234 -14.32 -12.66 -2.98
C LEU A 234 -13.65 -13.96 -3.44
N LEU A 235 -13.24 -14.77 -2.49
CA LEU A 235 -12.91 -16.17 -2.73
C LEU A 235 -14.19 -17.01 -2.79
N GLU A 236 -14.13 -18.17 -3.46
CA GLU A 236 -15.22 -19.12 -3.39
C GLU A 236 -15.46 -19.59 -1.94
N LYS A 237 -16.72 -19.83 -1.57
CA LYS A 237 -17.09 -20.19 -0.19
C LYS A 237 -16.36 -21.44 0.31
N SER A 238 -16.11 -22.41 -0.54
CA SER A 238 -15.35 -23.62 -0.19
C SER A 238 -13.94 -23.32 0.34
N ALA A 239 -13.29 -22.27 -0.17
CA ALA A 239 -11.95 -21.86 0.29
C ALA A 239 -11.98 -21.14 1.65
N THR A 240 -13.12 -20.60 2.09
CA THR A 240 -13.25 -19.82 3.33
C THR A 240 -14.15 -20.46 4.38
N THR A 241 -14.70 -21.66 4.15
CA THR A 241 -15.62 -22.35 5.08
C THR A 241 -15.01 -22.53 6.46
N TRP A 242 -13.74 -22.82 6.56
CA TRP A 242 -13.04 -22.99 7.83
C TRP A 242 -12.94 -21.69 8.64
N LEU A 243 -12.99 -20.52 8.00
CA LEU A 243 -13.02 -19.20 8.64
C LEU A 243 -14.44 -18.83 9.08
N SER A 244 -15.45 -19.14 8.25
CA SER A 244 -16.84 -18.71 8.46
C SER A 244 -17.63 -19.66 9.36
N GLY A 245 -17.11 -20.85 9.64
CA GLY A 245 -17.77 -21.86 10.51
C GLY A 245 -17.81 -21.49 12.01
N LYS A 246 -17.08 -20.47 12.44
CA LYS A 246 -17.03 -19.93 13.81
C LYS A 246 -16.88 -18.42 13.74
N SER A 247 -17.20 -17.74 14.86
CA SER A 247 -16.85 -16.32 15.00
C SER A 247 -15.33 -16.16 14.98
N THR A 248 -14.81 -15.68 13.84
CA THR A 248 -13.36 -15.61 13.59
C THR A 248 -12.98 -14.16 13.32
N ILE A 249 -11.91 -13.69 13.96
CA ILE A 249 -11.23 -12.44 13.63
C ILE A 249 -9.81 -12.76 13.16
N GLN A 250 -9.40 -12.16 12.06
CA GLN A 250 -8.02 -12.23 11.58
C GLN A 250 -7.28 -10.98 12.03
N VAL A 251 -6.16 -11.16 12.72
CA VAL A 251 -5.32 -10.04 13.20
C VAL A 251 -3.94 -10.19 12.61
N GLY A 252 -3.44 -9.14 11.99
CA GLY A 252 -2.05 -9.02 11.53
C GLY A 252 -1.31 -7.99 12.37
N ILE A 253 -0.12 -8.32 12.84
CA ILE A 253 0.74 -7.43 13.63
C ILE A 253 2.14 -7.43 13.02
N ASP A 254 2.69 -6.25 12.80
CA ASP A 254 4.05 -6.07 12.31
C ASP A 254 4.75 -4.91 13.03
N VAL A 255 6.07 -5.03 13.23
CA VAL A 255 6.87 -4.01 13.91
C VAL A 255 8.01 -3.56 13.01
N THR A 256 8.07 -2.27 12.73
CA THR A 256 9.18 -1.66 12.02
C THR A 256 10.12 -0.98 12.99
N HIS A 257 11.38 -1.42 13.00
CA HIS A 257 12.44 -0.82 13.82
C HIS A 257 13.25 0.24 13.04
N PRO A 258 13.77 1.26 13.71
CA PRO A 258 14.65 2.23 13.07
C PRO A 258 15.91 1.54 12.55
N SER A 259 16.31 1.91 11.32
CA SER A 259 17.54 1.43 10.70
C SER A 259 18.79 2.03 11.37
N PRO A 260 19.99 1.46 11.15
CA PRO A 260 21.24 2.02 11.69
C PRO A 260 21.51 3.48 11.29
N LYS A 261 20.90 3.94 10.16
CA LYS A 261 21.01 5.32 9.66
C LYS A 261 19.89 6.24 10.12
N SER A 262 18.94 5.76 10.92
CA SER A 262 17.88 6.57 11.48
C SER A 262 18.41 7.55 12.52
N VAL A 263 17.72 8.68 12.68
CA VAL A 263 18.04 9.68 13.70
C VAL A 263 17.95 9.03 15.10
N LYS A 264 18.88 9.38 15.98
CA LYS A 264 18.87 8.89 17.37
C LYS A 264 17.54 9.26 18.04
N GLY A 265 16.91 8.30 18.68
CA GLY A 265 15.60 8.48 19.32
C GLY A 265 14.40 8.16 18.43
N THR A 266 14.61 7.78 17.15
CA THR A 266 13.52 7.30 16.30
C THR A 266 12.83 6.10 16.95
N PRO A 267 11.50 6.14 17.16
CA PRO A 267 10.77 5.04 17.78
C PRO A 267 10.62 3.83 16.84
N SER A 268 10.29 2.68 17.42
CA SER A 268 9.71 1.58 16.64
C SER A 268 8.22 1.85 16.41
N ILE A 269 7.70 1.40 15.29
CA ILE A 269 6.30 1.58 14.89
C ILE A 269 5.66 0.21 14.80
N VAL A 270 4.58 0.01 15.53
CA VAL A 270 3.77 -1.20 15.49
C VAL A 270 2.53 -0.91 14.66
N GLY A 271 2.31 -1.72 13.62
CA GLY A 271 1.08 -1.75 12.85
C GLY A 271 0.23 -2.95 13.27
N VAL A 272 -1.03 -2.71 13.58
CA VAL A 272 -2.01 -3.75 13.85
C VAL A 272 -3.18 -3.58 12.89
N VAL A 273 -3.57 -4.65 12.22
CA VAL A 273 -4.77 -4.69 11.37
C VAL A 273 -5.67 -5.81 11.83
N ALA A 274 -6.98 -5.64 11.74
CA ALA A 274 -7.93 -6.69 12.09
C ALA A 274 -9.12 -6.70 11.13
N SER A 275 -9.64 -7.90 10.82
CA SER A 275 -10.84 -8.02 9.99
C SER A 275 -12.07 -7.52 10.74
N VAL A 276 -12.94 -6.75 10.06
CA VAL A 276 -14.18 -6.20 10.63
C VAL A 276 -15.43 -6.64 9.87
N ASP A 277 -15.26 -7.45 8.83
CA ASP A 277 -16.34 -7.95 8.00
C ASP A 277 -16.26 -9.48 7.84
N SER A 278 -17.40 -10.11 7.55
CA SER A 278 -17.52 -11.55 7.38
C SER A 278 -16.84 -12.08 6.11
N ASP A 279 -16.54 -11.20 5.17
CA ASP A 279 -15.87 -11.56 3.91
C ASP A 279 -14.34 -11.46 4.02
N PHE A 280 -13.81 -11.02 5.16
CA PHE A 280 -12.37 -10.83 5.42
C PHE A 280 -11.69 -9.94 4.37
N VAL A 281 -12.32 -8.82 4.02
CA VAL A 281 -11.83 -7.86 3.01
C VAL A 281 -11.43 -6.54 3.64
N GLN A 282 -12.11 -6.11 4.69
CA GLN A 282 -11.85 -4.83 5.35
C GLN A 282 -10.98 -5.05 6.60
N PHE A 283 -9.81 -4.44 6.59
CA PHE A 283 -8.81 -4.53 7.67
C PHE A 283 -8.38 -3.12 8.09
N PRO A 284 -9.19 -2.42 8.90
CA PRO A 284 -8.75 -1.16 9.47
C PRO A 284 -7.47 -1.35 10.28
N ALA A 285 -6.61 -0.31 10.26
CA ALA A 285 -5.30 -0.34 10.89
C ALA A 285 -5.25 0.56 12.13
N SER A 286 -4.50 0.13 13.12
CA SER A 286 -4.07 0.94 14.26
C SER A 286 -2.55 1.00 14.29
N LEU A 287 -1.99 2.19 14.50
CA LEU A 287 -0.55 2.41 14.60
C LEU A 287 -0.18 2.84 16.01
N ARG A 288 0.93 2.31 16.52
CA ARG A 288 1.46 2.68 17.84
C ARG A 288 2.96 2.94 17.76
N LEU A 289 3.40 3.92 18.52
CA LEU A 289 4.81 4.19 18.73
C LEU A 289 5.27 3.49 20.01
N GLN A 290 6.45 2.88 19.96
CA GLN A 290 7.06 2.27 21.13
C GLN A 290 8.57 2.55 21.15
N LYS A 291 9.21 2.30 22.30
CA LYS A 291 10.65 2.47 22.43
C LYS A 291 11.39 1.66 21.38
N SER A 292 12.44 2.26 20.81
CA SER A 292 13.25 1.63 19.76
C SER A 292 13.73 0.24 20.16
N LYS A 293 13.68 -0.71 19.22
CA LYS A 293 14.17 -2.10 19.36
C LYS A 293 13.47 -2.93 20.45
N ARG A 294 12.23 -2.60 20.79
CA ARG A 294 11.36 -3.48 21.58
C ARG A 294 10.38 -4.21 20.68
N GLU A 295 10.28 -5.50 20.88
CA GLU A 295 9.21 -6.32 20.31
C GLU A 295 7.88 -6.04 21.03
N VAL A 296 6.78 -6.46 20.40
CA VAL A 296 5.43 -6.19 20.88
C VAL A 296 5.19 -6.72 22.29
N ARG A 297 5.27 -5.87 23.30
CA ARG A 297 4.83 -6.21 24.65
C ARG A 297 3.60 -5.43 25.13
N ASP A 298 3.37 -4.22 24.59
CA ASP A 298 2.42 -3.25 25.15
C ASP A 298 1.23 -2.96 24.23
N VAL A 299 1.00 -3.76 23.18
CA VAL A 299 0.05 -3.42 22.11
C VAL A 299 -1.36 -3.96 22.34
N VAL A 300 -1.56 -4.87 23.28
CA VAL A 300 -2.87 -5.48 23.54
C VAL A 300 -3.48 -4.90 24.80
N ASP A 301 -3.77 -3.62 24.82
CA ASP A 301 -4.76 -3.10 25.73
C ASP A 301 -6.14 -3.44 25.19
N ARG A 302 -6.88 -4.28 25.91
CA ARG A 302 -8.17 -4.88 25.52
C ARG A 302 -9.26 -3.86 25.18
N SER A 303 -9.12 -2.60 25.57
CA SER A 303 -10.13 -1.56 25.38
C SER A 303 -10.32 -1.10 23.94
N TYR A 304 -9.37 -1.38 23.02
CA TYR A 304 -9.38 -0.82 21.67
C TYR A 304 -9.79 -1.79 20.55
N LEU A 305 -9.92 -3.07 20.82
CA LEU A 305 -10.37 -4.05 19.83
C LEU A 305 -11.89 -4.14 19.67
N LEU A 306 -12.67 -3.52 20.57
CA LEU A 306 -14.11 -3.68 20.61
C LEU A 306 -14.91 -2.51 20.05
N ASP A 307 -14.29 -1.40 19.68
CA ASP A 307 -14.99 -0.22 19.20
C ASP A 307 -14.90 -0.09 17.67
N SER A 308 -15.75 -0.84 16.98
CA SER A 308 -15.80 -0.89 15.50
C SER A 308 -16.17 0.45 14.84
N HIS A 309 -16.58 1.46 15.63
CA HIS A 309 -16.94 2.80 15.16
C HIS A 309 -15.86 3.85 15.40
N SER A 310 -14.80 3.55 16.16
CA SER A 310 -13.79 4.51 16.61
C SER A 310 -12.44 4.40 15.88
N CYS A 311 -12.26 3.50 14.93
CA CYS A 311 -11.01 3.40 14.16
C CYS A 311 -10.57 4.70 13.45
N PHE A 312 -11.47 5.64 13.22
CA PHE A 312 -11.18 6.99 12.70
C PHE A 312 -10.94 8.05 13.77
N ARG A 313 -11.33 7.83 15.02
CA ARG A 313 -11.16 8.81 16.13
C ARG A 313 -9.84 8.71 16.87
N LEU A 314 -9.05 7.67 16.65
CA LEU A 314 -7.80 7.44 17.40
C LEU A 314 -6.58 8.27 16.94
N LEU A 315 -6.79 9.22 16.01
CA LEU A 315 -5.75 10.16 15.59
C LEU A 315 -5.80 11.51 16.33
N GLU A 316 -6.72 11.72 17.28
CA GLU A 316 -6.99 13.03 17.89
C GLU A 316 -6.54 13.24 19.34
N THR A 317 -5.75 12.38 19.95
CA THR A 317 -5.20 12.76 21.27
C THR A 317 -3.69 13.00 21.17
N PRO A 318 -3.22 14.26 21.26
CA PRO A 318 -1.84 14.51 21.63
C PRO A 318 -1.69 14.09 23.08
N SER A 319 -0.94 13.04 23.35
CA SER A 319 -0.45 12.76 24.68
C SER A 319 0.52 13.89 25.07
N SER A 320 0.03 14.84 25.84
CA SER A 320 0.86 15.66 26.70
C SER A 320 1.43 14.75 27.78
N GLU A 321 2.64 14.24 27.54
CA GLU A 321 3.56 13.70 28.52
C GLU A 321 4.59 12.80 27.81
N ILE A 322 5.64 13.43 27.30
CA ILE A 322 6.98 12.86 27.18
C ILE A 322 7.96 13.93 27.63
#